data_bbb1a137df255d3b4663b345b22df5ee
#
_entry.id   bbb1a137df255d3b4663b345b22df5ee
#
_cell.length_a   1.000
_cell.length_b   1.000
_cell.length_c   1.000
_cell.angle_alpha   90.00
_cell.angle_beta   90.00
_cell.angle_gamma   90.00
#
_symmetry.space_group_name_H-M   'P 1'
#
loop_
_entity.id
_entity.type
_entity.pdbx_description
1 polymer ?
#
loop_
_entity_poly.entity_id
_entity_poly.type
_entity_poly.pdbx_seq_one_letter_code
_entity_poly.pdbx_strand_id
1 'polypeptide(L)'
;MSEDNEYIVPLSDPAAKDAGRFGPKAANQAALAHAGLPTPGGFCLSAKAYIAQVESLGLTEVAEKAVTLDFFEARPYISRIRIAMFDAPMIAKIGVPLIKAYRDLTGEAGMLVAVRSSSLMEDTEGSSFAGQFQTYLGIENEKDFLTAVHGCWGALWSSRALRYMDCKDIKAIDTAMSVLVQPLVQAIASGGGMSKTAGGGMSVTATWGLGESIAQGEVVPDRYDLSEDGKLVGTAAGRKGHTIHCHLHGAPTTKAVAKDQVSEPCLNETQVRKLGSMMKKAENLMGGPVEIEWAMDEAGIKMLQARPLHLEPAPVPDQIWERHPGIKGQPAGVGWGTGRACVITCECELGRVAPGDVLVTKVASPALSQVLPLVSGVVAELGGSTTHLASLARERGIPMVLGVLDATNKIPDGGQVAVDGVAGVVRWVPA
;
A
#
# COMPACT_ATOMS: atom_id res chain seq x y z
N MET A 1 -34.30 11.72 6.78
CA MET A 1 -33.16 10.98 6.22
C MET A 1 -33.76 9.92 5.32
N SER A 2 -33.62 10.04 3.99
CA SER A 2 -34.16 9.07 3.04
C SER A 2 -33.40 7.75 3.15
N GLU A 3 -34.07 6.63 2.97
CA GLU A 3 -33.50 5.27 2.95
C GLU A 3 -32.35 5.12 1.93
N ASP A 4 -32.22 6.03 0.95
CA ASP A 4 -31.20 6.05 -0.09
C ASP A 4 -29.76 6.30 0.40
N ASN A 5 -29.59 6.76 1.66
CA ASN A 5 -28.27 7.14 2.21
C ASN A 5 -27.61 6.03 3.03
N GLU A 6 -28.14 4.80 3.02
CA GLU A 6 -27.59 3.71 3.83
C GLU A 6 -26.31 3.11 3.24
N TYR A 7 -26.21 3.05 1.92
CA TYR A 7 -25.11 2.40 1.21
C TYR A 7 -24.02 3.37 0.76
N ILE A 8 -24.37 4.59 0.36
CA ILE A 8 -23.44 5.51 -0.29
C ILE A 8 -23.41 6.83 0.47
N VAL A 9 -22.23 7.27 0.88
CA VAL A 9 -22.02 8.48 1.67
C VAL A 9 -20.87 9.29 1.09
N PRO A 10 -21.06 10.58 0.77
CA PRO A 10 -19.97 11.47 0.38
C PRO A 10 -18.92 11.60 1.49
N LEU A 11 -17.63 11.72 1.12
CA LEU A 11 -16.55 11.95 2.10
C LEU A 11 -16.71 13.26 2.88
N SER A 12 -17.46 14.21 2.36
CA SER A 12 -17.81 15.46 3.04
C SER A 12 -18.87 15.30 4.14
N ASP A 13 -19.58 14.16 4.17
CA ASP A 13 -20.55 13.86 5.23
C ASP A 13 -19.82 13.34 6.48
N PRO A 14 -20.10 13.86 7.69
CA PRO A 14 -19.53 13.34 8.93
C PRO A 14 -19.73 11.84 9.16
N ALA A 15 -20.79 11.25 8.62
CA ALA A 15 -21.07 9.82 8.70
C ALA A 15 -19.99 8.96 8.02
N ALA A 16 -19.26 9.51 7.03
CA ALA A 16 -18.18 8.82 6.33
C ALA A 16 -16.98 8.50 7.25
N LYS A 17 -16.88 9.11 8.44
CA LYS A 17 -15.83 8.82 9.44
C LYS A 17 -16.07 7.54 10.24
N ASP A 18 -17.18 6.86 10.02
CA ASP A 18 -17.50 5.59 10.71
C ASP A 18 -16.72 4.43 10.08
N ALA A 19 -15.60 4.05 10.70
CA ALA A 19 -14.77 2.94 10.25
C ALA A 19 -15.50 1.58 10.32
N GLY A 20 -16.49 1.41 11.19
CA GLY A 20 -17.31 0.21 11.27
C GLY A 20 -18.26 0.05 10.07
N ARG A 21 -18.52 1.13 9.32
CA ARG A 21 -19.34 1.11 8.11
C ARG A 21 -18.53 1.14 6.82
N PHE A 22 -17.42 1.89 6.80
CA PHE A 22 -16.70 2.22 5.58
C PHE A 22 -15.25 1.73 5.57
N GLY A 23 -14.80 1.08 6.63
CA GLY A 23 -13.42 0.66 6.84
C GLY A 23 -12.49 1.83 7.19
N PRO A 24 -11.36 1.57 7.84
CA PRO A 24 -10.43 2.62 8.29
C PRO A 24 -9.89 3.48 7.15
N LYS A 25 -9.59 2.92 5.99
CA LYS A 25 -9.06 3.67 4.84
C LYS A 25 -10.01 4.81 4.41
N ALA A 26 -11.30 4.51 4.23
CA ALA A 26 -12.29 5.49 3.85
C ALA A 26 -12.59 6.47 5.00
N ALA A 27 -12.71 5.95 6.23
CA ALA A 27 -12.96 6.77 7.42
C ALA A 27 -11.82 7.76 7.69
N ASN A 28 -10.57 7.34 7.55
CA ASN A 28 -9.41 8.21 7.69
C ASN A 28 -9.38 9.31 6.62
N GLN A 29 -9.75 8.97 5.35
CA GLN A 29 -9.86 9.99 4.30
C GLN A 29 -10.92 11.04 4.63
N ALA A 30 -12.09 10.64 5.12
CA ALA A 30 -13.11 11.56 5.58
C ALA A 30 -12.62 12.41 6.76
N ALA A 31 -11.93 11.82 7.73
CA ALA A 31 -11.36 12.54 8.87
C ALA A 31 -10.32 13.59 8.44
N LEU A 32 -9.42 13.25 7.51
CA LEU A 32 -8.43 14.19 6.94
C LEU A 32 -9.11 15.38 6.26
N ALA A 33 -10.13 15.11 5.42
CA ALA A 33 -10.89 16.14 4.73
C ALA A 33 -11.60 17.09 5.72
N HIS A 34 -12.25 16.54 6.74
CA HIS A 34 -12.92 17.33 7.79
C HIS A 34 -11.95 18.13 8.67
N ALA A 35 -10.70 17.67 8.81
CA ALA A 35 -9.64 18.44 9.49
C ALA A 35 -9.01 19.52 8.60
N GLY A 36 -9.54 19.74 7.38
CA GLY A 36 -9.06 20.75 6.44
C GLY A 36 -7.75 20.39 5.74
N LEU A 37 -7.38 19.10 5.72
CA LEU A 37 -6.27 18.61 4.90
C LEU A 37 -6.76 18.42 3.44
N PRO A 38 -5.97 18.81 2.43
CA PRO A 38 -6.33 18.61 1.04
C PRO A 38 -6.44 17.12 0.71
N THR A 39 -7.61 16.68 0.25
CA THR A 39 -7.89 15.31 -0.22
C THR A 39 -8.55 15.37 -1.60
N PRO A 40 -8.60 14.27 -2.37
CA PRO A 40 -9.29 14.26 -3.65
C PRO A 40 -10.82 14.43 -3.52
N GLY A 41 -11.40 14.18 -2.34
CA GLY A 41 -12.85 14.07 -2.18
C GLY A 41 -13.39 12.72 -2.64
N GLY A 42 -14.66 12.65 -3.02
CA GLY A 42 -15.32 11.42 -3.47
C GLY A 42 -16.41 10.92 -2.51
N PHE A 43 -16.71 9.63 -2.56
CA PHE A 43 -17.72 8.98 -1.74
C PHE A 43 -17.31 7.56 -1.32
N CYS A 44 -18.02 7.03 -0.32
CA CYS A 44 -17.84 5.68 0.19
C CYS A 44 -19.08 4.82 -0.12
N LEU A 45 -18.85 3.58 -0.55
CA LEU A 45 -19.85 2.51 -0.59
C LEU A 45 -19.66 1.62 0.65
N SER A 46 -20.69 1.52 1.49
CA SER A 46 -20.60 0.86 2.80
C SER A 46 -20.40 -0.65 2.70
N ALA A 47 -19.83 -1.24 3.75
CA ALA A 47 -19.72 -2.69 3.90
C ALA A 47 -21.10 -3.40 3.90
N LYS A 48 -22.17 -2.72 4.30
CA LYS A 48 -23.54 -3.26 4.19
C LYS A 48 -23.95 -3.55 2.76
N ALA A 49 -23.43 -2.79 1.76
CA ALA A 49 -23.69 -3.07 0.35
C ALA A 49 -23.08 -4.40 -0.08
N TYR A 50 -21.84 -4.69 0.34
CA TYR A 50 -21.20 -5.98 0.13
C TYR A 50 -22.02 -7.11 0.73
N ILE A 51 -22.41 -6.99 2.01
CA ILE A 51 -23.20 -8.01 2.72
C ILE A 51 -24.52 -8.25 1.98
N ALA A 52 -25.26 -7.20 1.63
CA ALA A 52 -26.52 -7.32 0.91
C ALA A 52 -26.38 -7.98 -0.48
N GLN A 53 -25.27 -7.76 -1.18
CA GLN A 53 -24.97 -8.45 -2.44
C GLN A 53 -24.67 -9.94 -2.20
N VAL A 54 -23.83 -10.29 -1.22
CA VAL A 54 -23.51 -11.67 -0.83
C VAL A 54 -24.79 -12.45 -0.48
N GLU A 55 -25.66 -11.88 0.33
CA GLU A 55 -26.95 -12.47 0.72
C GLU A 55 -27.85 -12.68 -0.50
N SER A 56 -27.98 -11.69 -1.37
CA SER A 56 -28.82 -11.77 -2.57
C SER A 56 -28.38 -12.86 -3.56
N LEU A 57 -27.10 -13.22 -3.55
CA LEU A 57 -26.52 -14.28 -4.36
C LEU A 57 -26.56 -15.67 -3.68
N GLY A 58 -27.10 -15.77 -2.45
CA GLY A 58 -27.13 -17.03 -1.68
C GLY A 58 -25.72 -17.54 -1.37
N LEU A 59 -24.77 -16.64 -1.15
CA LEU A 59 -23.37 -17.01 -0.91
C LEU A 59 -23.01 -17.14 0.58
N THR A 60 -23.90 -16.79 1.49
CA THR A 60 -23.65 -16.81 2.95
C THR A 60 -23.22 -18.19 3.42
N GLU A 61 -24.02 -19.23 3.15
CA GLU A 61 -23.69 -20.61 3.54
C GLU A 61 -22.42 -21.13 2.85
N VAL A 62 -22.16 -20.67 1.60
CA VAL A 62 -20.94 -21.02 0.86
C VAL A 62 -19.71 -20.43 1.51
N ALA A 63 -19.80 -19.17 1.97
CA ALA A 63 -18.75 -18.47 2.69
C ALA A 63 -18.46 -19.09 4.05
N GLU A 64 -19.53 -19.38 4.84
CA GLU A 64 -19.42 -20.08 6.11
C GLU A 64 -18.74 -21.44 5.96
N LYS A 65 -19.11 -22.19 4.93
CA LYS A 65 -18.48 -23.48 4.64
C LYS A 65 -17.00 -23.31 4.25
N ALA A 66 -16.66 -22.32 3.43
CA ALA A 66 -15.29 -22.08 2.97
C ALA A 66 -14.31 -21.86 4.15
N VAL A 67 -14.72 -21.10 5.18
CA VAL A 67 -13.85 -20.76 6.34
C VAL A 67 -13.73 -21.89 7.38
N THR A 68 -14.46 -23.00 7.23
CA THR A 68 -14.33 -24.19 8.10
C THR A 68 -13.41 -25.26 7.52
N LEU A 69 -12.95 -25.10 6.28
CA LEU A 69 -12.15 -26.06 5.54
C LEU A 69 -10.69 -25.60 5.48
N ASP A 70 -9.76 -26.54 5.25
CA ASP A 70 -8.41 -26.16 4.92
C ASP A 70 -8.36 -25.42 3.56
N PHE A 71 -7.25 -24.74 3.29
CA PHE A 71 -7.12 -23.89 2.10
C PHE A 71 -7.35 -24.65 0.78
N PHE A 72 -6.96 -25.91 0.69
CA PHE A 72 -7.13 -26.71 -0.55
C PHE A 72 -8.57 -27.17 -0.74
N GLU A 73 -9.20 -27.62 0.33
CA GLU A 73 -10.62 -28.02 0.35
C GLU A 73 -11.55 -26.82 0.14
N ALA A 74 -11.17 -25.64 0.63
CA ALA A 74 -11.95 -24.41 0.48
C ALA A 74 -11.96 -23.85 -0.96
N ARG A 75 -10.97 -24.20 -1.80
CA ARG A 75 -10.81 -23.64 -3.17
C ARG A 75 -12.08 -23.63 -4.03
N PRO A 76 -12.88 -24.73 -4.12
CA PRO A 76 -14.09 -24.70 -4.93
C PRO A 76 -15.11 -23.66 -4.44
N TYR A 77 -15.26 -23.51 -3.12
CA TYR A 77 -16.17 -22.55 -2.50
C TYR A 77 -15.68 -21.12 -2.74
N ILE A 78 -14.40 -20.86 -2.53
CA ILE A 78 -13.75 -19.56 -2.78
C ILE A 78 -13.92 -19.16 -4.26
N SER A 79 -13.67 -20.10 -5.18
CA SER A 79 -13.85 -19.85 -6.62
C SER A 79 -15.30 -19.52 -6.96
N ARG A 80 -16.26 -20.26 -6.37
CA ARG A 80 -17.69 -19.99 -6.55
C ARG A 80 -18.07 -18.59 -6.08
N ILE A 81 -17.61 -18.18 -4.89
CA ILE A 81 -17.86 -16.84 -4.36
C ILE A 81 -17.30 -15.78 -5.31
N ARG A 82 -16.04 -15.91 -5.72
CA ARG A 82 -15.39 -14.94 -6.59
C ARG A 82 -16.06 -14.81 -7.96
N ILE A 83 -16.38 -15.94 -8.57
CA ILE A 83 -17.07 -15.94 -9.89
C ILE A 83 -18.45 -15.30 -9.75
N ALA A 84 -19.23 -15.70 -8.75
CA ALA A 84 -20.56 -15.13 -8.54
C ALA A 84 -20.51 -13.61 -8.27
N MET A 85 -19.53 -13.13 -7.51
CA MET A 85 -19.35 -11.70 -7.25
C MET A 85 -18.97 -10.92 -8.52
N PHE A 86 -18.25 -11.52 -9.47
CA PHE A 86 -17.87 -10.88 -10.72
C PHE A 86 -18.97 -10.91 -11.81
N ASP A 87 -19.64 -12.04 -11.95
CA ASP A 87 -20.56 -12.28 -13.07
C ASP A 87 -21.99 -11.81 -12.79
N ALA A 88 -22.39 -11.78 -11.50
CA ALA A 88 -23.75 -11.41 -11.14
C ALA A 88 -23.95 -9.88 -11.25
N PRO A 89 -25.10 -9.42 -11.74
CA PRO A 89 -25.44 -8.02 -11.72
C PRO A 89 -25.56 -7.51 -10.27
N MET A 90 -25.18 -6.27 -10.07
CA MET A 90 -25.39 -5.60 -8.80
C MET A 90 -26.90 -5.43 -8.54
N ILE A 91 -27.36 -5.73 -7.31
CA ILE A 91 -28.76 -5.56 -6.96
C ILE A 91 -29.20 -4.10 -7.12
N ALA A 92 -30.40 -3.88 -7.68
CA ALA A 92 -30.86 -2.55 -8.08
C ALA A 92 -30.83 -1.51 -6.98
N LYS A 93 -31.15 -1.90 -5.73
CA LYS A 93 -31.13 -1.01 -4.56
C LYS A 93 -29.72 -0.45 -4.25
N ILE A 94 -28.65 -1.08 -4.74
CA ILE A 94 -27.27 -0.59 -4.62
C ILE A 94 -26.82 0.02 -5.95
N GLY A 95 -27.00 -0.69 -7.07
CA GLY A 95 -26.46 -0.31 -8.36
C GLY A 95 -27.00 1.01 -8.89
N VAL A 96 -28.32 1.28 -8.72
CA VAL A 96 -28.93 2.52 -9.21
C VAL A 96 -28.35 3.75 -8.50
N PRO A 97 -28.36 3.85 -7.16
CA PRO A 97 -27.78 5.01 -6.48
C PRO A 97 -26.25 5.07 -6.64
N LEU A 98 -25.56 3.94 -6.81
CA LEU A 98 -24.11 3.89 -7.01
C LEU A 98 -23.72 4.49 -8.37
N ILE A 99 -24.42 4.13 -9.45
CA ILE A 99 -24.21 4.73 -10.77
C ILE A 99 -24.52 6.22 -10.75
N LYS A 100 -25.59 6.62 -10.05
CA LYS A 100 -25.92 8.02 -9.88
C LYS A 100 -24.77 8.78 -9.18
N ALA A 101 -24.25 8.27 -8.07
CA ALA A 101 -23.13 8.89 -7.36
C ALA A 101 -21.86 8.96 -8.22
N TYR A 102 -21.60 7.95 -9.05
CA TYR A 102 -20.50 7.96 -10.01
C TYR A 102 -20.66 9.09 -11.04
N ARG A 103 -21.87 9.22 -11.65
CA ARG A 103 -22.18 10.30 -12.60
C ARG A 103 -22.06 11.68 -11.97
N ASP A 104 -22.58 11.83 -10.76
CA ASP A 104 -22.52 13.10 -10.02
C ASP A 104 -21.06 13.49 -9.73
N LEU A 105 -20.18 12.50 -9.47
CA LEU A 105 -18.76 12.72 -9.23
C LEU A 105 -17.99 13.06 -10.51
N THR A 106 -18.25 12.35 -11.62
CA THR A 106 -17.47 12.50 -12.86
C THR A 106 -17.93 13.67 -13.72
N GLY A 107 -19.18 14.10 -13.58
CA GLY A 107 -19.76 15.19 -14.37
C GLY A 107 -19.83 14.88 -15.86
N GLU A 108 -20.25 15.88 -16.67
CA GLU A 108 -20.39 15.75 -18.13
C GLU A 108 -19.04 15.68 -18.88
N ALA A 109 -17.98 16.25 -18.31
CA ALA A 109 -16.65 16.31 -18.93
C ALA A 109 -15.89 14.97 -18.87
N GLY A 110 -16.40 14.00 -18.12
CA GLY A 110 -15.72 12.72 -17.85
C GLY A 110 -14.44 12.91 -17.01
N MET A 111 -14.43 12.37 -15.80
CA MET A 111 -13.28 12.41 -14.91
C MET A 111 -12.84 10.97 -14.63
N LEU A 112 -11.54 10.70 -14.69
CA LEU A 112 -11.02 9.41 -14.24
C LEU A 112 -11.19 9.28 -12.74
N VAL A 113 -11.59 8.10 -12.29
CA VAL A 113 -11.70 7.79 -10.86
C VAL A 113 -10.77 6.67 -10.45
N ALA A 114 -10.44 6.67 -9.15
CA ALA A 114 -9.81 5.58 -8.43
C ALA A 114 -10.86 4.86 -7.59
N VAL A 115 -10.91 3.52 -7.67
CA VAL A 115 -11.81 2.66 -6.89
C VAL A 115 -10.93 1.81 -5.97
N ARG A 116 -11.03 2.03 -4.67
CA ARG A 116 -10.12 1.47 -3.67
C ARG A 116 -10.90 0.60 -2.67
N SER A 117 -10.42 -0.60 -2.43
CA SER A 117 -10.93 -1.44 -1.34
C SER A 117 -10.65 -0.82 0.02
N SER A 118 -11.61 -0.92 0.92
CA SER A 118 -11.50 -0.51 2.33
C SER A 118 -12.17 -1.57 3.20
N SER A 119 -11.41 -2.59 3.59
CA SER A 119 -11.91 -3.65 4.48
C SER A 119 -12.12 -3.11 5.88
N LEU A 120 -13.12 -3.63 6.60
CA LEU A 120 -13.38 -3.22 7.98
C LEU A 120 -12.25 -3.57 8.95
N MET A 121 -11.37 -4.52 8.59
CA MET A 121 -10.24 -4.98 9.40
C MET A 121 -8.89 -4.43 8.91
N GLU A 122 -8.86 -3.66 7.81
CA GLU A 122 -7.65 -3.05 7.27
C GLU A 122 -7.18 -1.88 8.15
N ASP A 123 -5.86 -1.64 8.22
CA ASP A 123 -5.25 -0.56 8.99
C ASP A 123 -5.67 -0.53 10.49
N THR A 124 -6.00 -1.69 11.05
CA THR A 124 -6.24 -1.86 12.49
C THR A 124 -4.95 -2.24 13.21
N GLU A 125 -4.96 -2.23 14.55
CA GLU A 125 -3.80 -2.58 15.37
C GLU A 125 -3.30 -4.00 15.03
N GLY A 126 -2.06 -4.12 14.59
CA GLY A 126 -1.43 -5.37 14.18
C GLY A 126 -1.87 -5.93 12.82
N SER A 127 -2.63 -5.17 11.99
CA SER A 127 -3.23 -5.68 10.75
C SER A 127 -3.33 -4.60 9.67
N SER A 128 -2.24 -4.37 8.93
CA SER A 128 -2.18 -3.33 7.89
C SER A 128 -2.86 -3.71 6.58
N PHE A 129 -2.93 -5.00 6.24
CA PHE A 129 -3.35 -5.51 4.93
C PHE A 129 -2.63 -4.84 3.74
N ALA A 130 -1.44 -4.30 3.94
CA ALA A 130 -0.69 -3.60 2.91
C ALA A 130 -0.49 -4.50 1.67
N GLY A 131 -0.92 -4.03 0.50
CA GLY A 131 -0.84 -4.75 -0.77
C GLY A 131 -1.70 -6.02 -0.87
N GLN A 132 -2.56 -6.34 0.11
CA GLN A 132 -3.43 -7.52 0.05
C GLN A 132 -4.66 -7.29 -0.82
N PHE A 133 -5.18 -6.07 -0.84
CA PHE A 133 -6.37 -5.69 -1.59
C PHE A 133 -6.04 -4.88 -2.84
N GLN A 134 -7.01 -4.79 -3.75
CA GLN A 134 -6.82 -4.15 -5.05
C GLN A 134 -7.29 -2.71 -5.05
N THR A 135 -6.59 -1.89 -5.83
CA THR A 135 -7.01 -0.54 -6.24
C THR A 135 -7.10 -0.52 -7.76
N TYR A 136 -8.18 0.05 -8.28
CA TYR A 136 -8.41 0.23 -9.70
C TYR A 136 -8.28 1.71 -10.02
N LEU A 137 -7.36 2.06 -10.91
CA LEU A 137 -7.09 3.44 -11.31
C LEU A 137 -7.51 3.69 -12.75
N GLY A 138 -7.82 4.93 -13.07
CA GLY A 138 -8.13 5.35 -14.43
C GLY A 138 -9.47 4.84 -14.96
N ILE A 139 -10.44 4.62 -14.06
CA ILE A 139 -11.79 4.20 -14.44
C ILE A 139 -12.54 5.37 -15.07
N GLU A 140 -13.05 5.20 -16.30
CA GLU A 140 -13.65 6.28 -17.08
C GLU A 140 -15.12 6.08 -17.46
N ASN A 141 -15.68 4.88 -17.28
CA ASN A 141 -17.05 4.57 -17.64
C ASN A 141 -17.75 3.69 -16.61
N GLU A 142 -19.08 3.65 -16.67
CA GLU A 142 -19.93 2.96 -15.69
C GLU A 142 -19.70 1.45 -15.65
N LYS A 143 -19.45 0.82 -16.82
CA LYS A 143 -19.21 -0.62 -16.90
C LYS A 143 -17.93 -0.99 -16.14
N ASP A 144 -16.85 -0.29 -16.44
CA ASP A 144 -15.56 -0.53 -15.78
C ASP A 144 -15.61 -0.14 -14.30
N PHE A 145 -16.40 0.89 -13.95
CA PHE A 145 -16.65 1.28 -12.57
C PHE A 145 -17.33 0.14 -11.77
N LEU A 146 -18.42 -0.43 -12.28
CA LEU A 146 -19.07 -1.57 -11.63
C LEU A 146 -18.15 -2.79 -11.55
N THR A 147 -17.39 -3.06 -12.61
CA THR A 147 -16.37 -4.14 -12.62
C THR A 147 -15.31 -3.91 -11.53
N ALA A 148 -14.85 -2.68 -11.37
CA ALA A 148 -13.87 -2.33 -10.33
C ALA A 148 -14.45 -2.51 -8.90
N VAL A 149 -15.72 -2.14 -8.68
CA VAL A 149 -16.41 -2.37 -7.39
C VAL A 149 -16.52 -3.86 -7.09
N HIS A 150 -16.97 -4.67 -8.05
CA HIS A 150 -17.00 -6.14 -7.93
C HIS A 150 -15.61 -6.72 -7.67
N GLY A 151 -14.59 -6.16 -8.34
CA GLY A 151 -13.19 -6.54 -8.13
C GLY A 151 -12.70 -6.24 -6.71
N CYS A 152 -13.04 -5.07 -6.16
CA CYS A 152 -12.76 -4.75 -4.75
C CYS A 152 -13.44 -5.74 -3.81
N TRP A 153 -14.71 -6.07 -4.02
CA TRP A 153 -15.43 -7.04 -3.20
C TRP A 153 -14.84 -8.45 -3.31
N GLY A 154 -14.51 -8.89 -4.53
CA GLY A 154 -13.90 -10.20 -4.79
C GLY A 154 -12.48 -10.32 -4.22
N ALA A 155 -11.78 -9.20 -3.99
CA ALA A 155 -10.43 -9.19 -3.45
C ALA A 155 -10.36 -9.74 -2.02
N LEU A 156 -11.44 -9.65 -1.23
CA LEU A 156 -11.54 -10.25 0.11
C LEU A 156 -11.31 -11.78 0.06
N TRP A 157 -11.74 -12.44 -1.01
CA TRP A 157 -11.62 -13.87 -1.23
C TRP A 157 -10.42 -14.25 -2.10
N SER A 158 -9.46 -13.35 -2.30
CA SER A 158 -8.22 -13.69 -3.00
C SER A 158 -7.35 -14.60 -2.13
N SER A 159 -6.59 -15.49 -2.78
CA SER A 159 -5.67 -16.39 -2.06
C SER A 159 -4.66 -15.63 -1.21
N ARG A 160 -4.23 -14.46 -1.65
CA ARG A 160 -3.30 -13.59 -0.92
C ARG A 160 -3.94 -13.02 0.34
N ALA A 161 -5.14 -12.45 0.23
CA ALA A 161 -5.87 -11.92 1.38
C ALA A 161 -6.22 -13.01 2.40
N LEU A 162 -6.70 -14.16 1.93
CA LEU A 162 -7.05 -15.30 2.82
C LEU A 162 -5.84 -15.82 3.59
N ARG A 163 -4.67 -15.97 2.95
CA ARG A 163 -3.44 -16.37 3.65
C ARG A 163 -2.98 -15.33 4.67
N TYR A 164 -3.09 -14.04 4.33
CA TYR A 164 -2.76 -12.97 5.28
C TYR A 164 -3.70 -13.00 6.49
N MET A 165 -5.01 -13.16 6.27
CA MET A 165 -6.01 -13.26 7.33
C MET A 165 -5.78 -14.49 8.21
N ASP A 166 -5.47 -15.65 7.63
CA ASP A 166 -5.13 -16.87 8.33
C ASP A 166 -3.93 -16.68 9.28
N CYS A 167 -2.86 -16.00 8.82
CA CYS A 167 -1.71 -15.64 9.67
C CYS A 167 -2.05 -14.68 10.83
N LYS A 168 -3.20 -14.02 10.79
CA LYS A 168 -3.68 -13.08 11.82
C LYS A 168 -4.88 -13.61 12.61
N ASP A 169 -5.24 -14.87 12.41
CA ASP A 169 -6.43 -15.52 13.00
C ASP A 169 -7.74 -14.76 12.71
N ILE A 170 -7.84 -14.19 11.50
CA ILE A 170 -9.01 -13.47 10.99
C ILE A 170 -9.73 -14.36 9.97
N LYS A 171 -11.04 -14.56 10.10
CA LYS A 171 -11.83 -15.23 9.08
C LYS A 171 -12.49 -14.23 8.12
N ALA A 172 -12.55 -14.58 6.84
CA ALA A 172 -13.15 -13.71 5.83
C ALA A 172 -14.64 -13.39 6.06
N ILE A 173 -15.35 -14.21 6.82
CA ILE A 173 -16.75 -13.97 7.21
C ILE A 173 -16.90 -13.00 8.38
N ASP A 174 -15.83 -12.77 9.16
CA ASP A 174 -15.85 -11.85 10.31
C ASP A 174 -15.57 -10.40 9.87
N THR A 175 -15.39 -10.18 8.58
CA THR A 175 -15.15 -8.86 7.98
C THR A 175 -16.00 -8.67 6.74
N ALA A 176 -15.99 -7.43 6.24
CA ALA A 176 -16.69 -7.06 5.01
C ALA A 176 -15.89 -6.00 4.25
N MET A 177 -16.21 -5.83 2.98
CA MET A 177 -15.49 -4.92 2.10
C MET A 177 -16.34 -3.71 1.75
N SER A 178 -15.94 -2.54 2.21
CA SER A 178 -16.41 -1.26 1.68
C SER A 178 -15.54 -0.80 0.52
N VAL A 179 -15.98 0.23 -0.21
CA VAL A 179 -15.24 0.77 -1.34
C VAL A 179 -15.18 2.28 -1.24
N LEU A 180 -13.97 2.82 -1.40
CA LEU A 180 -13.72 4.25 -1.50
C LEU A 180 -13.56 4.63 -2.97
N VAL A 181 -14.36 5.59 -3.44
CA VAL A 181 -14.35 6.11 -4.82
C VAL A 181 -13.92 7.56 -4.80
N GLN A 182 -12.86 7.89 -5.54
CA GLN A 182 -12.26 9.22 -5.53
C GLN A 182 -11.92 9.67 -6.96
N PRO A 183 -11.97 10.98 -7.26
CA PRO A 183 -11.31 11.51 -8.46
C PRO A 183 -9.85 11.07 -8.50
N LEU A 184 -9.39 10.57 -9.65
CA LEU A 184 -7.99 10.25 -9.85
C LEU A 184 -7.18 11.54 -9.93
N VAL A 185 -6.23 11.71 -9.03
CA VAL A 185 -5.29 12.82 -9.09
C VAL A 185 -4.35 12.60 -10.28
N GLN A 186 -4.33 13.53 -11.24
CA GLN A 186 -3.41 13.50 -12.38
C GLN A 186 -2.00 13.89 -11.91
N ALA A 187 -1.34 12.94 -11.27
CA ALA A 187 -0.12 13.21 -10.53
C ALA A 187 1.05 13.61 -11.43
N ILE A 188 1.66 14.74 -11.15
CA ILE A 188 2.98 15.15 -11.64
C ILE A 188 4.05 14.39 -10.84
N ALA A 189 3.86 14.33 -9.53
CA ALA A 189 4.66 13.54 -8.60
C ALA A 189 3.77 12.95 -7.51
N SER A 190 4.19 11.84 -6.94
CA SER A 190 3.49 11.17 -5.85
C SER A 190 4.47 10.39 -4.98
N GLY A 191 4.00 9.93 -3.84
CA GLY A 191 4.83 9.13 -2.96
C GLY A 191 4.18 8.86 -1.62
N GLY A 192 5.00 8.57 -0.66
CA GLY A 192 4.60 8.33 0.72
C GLY A 192 5.39 9.18 1.71
N GLY A 193 5.09 8.99 2.98
CA GLY A 193 5.83 9.62 4.06
C GLY A 193 5.56 8.92 5.39
N MET A 194 6.51 9.03 6.29
CA MET A 194 6.40 8.56 7.67
C MET A 194 6.61 9.74 8.61
N SER A 195 5.67 9.98 9.51
CA SER A 195 5.76 11.09 10.47
C SER A 195 6.80 10.84 11.56
N LYS A 196 7.27 9.58 11.68
CA LYS A 196 8.36 9.20 12.58
C LYS A 196 9.20 8.10 11.95
N THR A 197 10.51 8.19 12.09
CA THR A 197 11.47 7.14 11.70
C THR A 197 12.11 6.52 12.92
N ALA A 198 12.72 5.34 12.79
CA ALA A 198 13.45 4.70 13.88
C ALA A 198 14.63 5.55 14.38
N GLY A 199 15.22 6.38 13.53
CA GLY A 199 16.28 7.34 13.87
C GLY A 199 15.79 8.68 14.40
N GLY A 200 14.49 8.86 14.62
CA GLY A 200 13.83 10.15 14.89
C GLY A 200 13.55 10.94 13.60
N GLY A 201 12.80 12.03 13.74
CA GLY A 201 12.38 12.85 12.57
C GLY A 201 11.37 12.18 11.65
N MET A 202 11.17 12.78 10.48
CA MET A 202 10.22 12.33 9.47
C MET A 202 10.93 11.97 8.17
N SER A 203 10.30 11.15 7.34
CA SER A 203 10.81 10.82 5.99
C SER A 203 9.69 10.95 4.96
N VAL A 204 10.02 11.51 3.80
CA VAL A 204 9.15 11.59 2.62
C VAL A 204 9.83 10.90 1.46
N THR A 205 9.08 10.12 0.68
CA THR A 205 9.53 9.54 -0.58
C THR A 205 8.75 10.12 -1.74
N ALA A 206 9.37 10.21 -2.93
CA ALA A 206 8.74 10.76 -4.13
C ALA A 206 9.17 10.04 -5.41
N THR A 207 8.24 9.95 -6.36
CA THR A 207 8.47 9.54 -7.75
C THR A 207 7.69 10.42 -8.70
N TRP A 208 8.02 10.39 -9.99
CA TRP A 208 7.24 11.02 -11.04
C TRP A 208 5.97 10.25 -11.34
N GLY A 209 4.87 10.96 -11.61
CA GLY A 209 3.59 10.38 -11.95
C GLY A 209 2.87 9.70 -10.79
N LEU A 210 2.15 8.62 -11.08
CA LEU A 210 1.38 7.84 -10.10
C LEU A 210 2.28 6.99 -9.21
N GLY A 211 1.87 6.80 -7.96
CA GLY A 211 2.62 6.09 -6.92
C GLY A 211 2.72 4.57 -7.07
N GLU A 212 2.10 3.98 -8.09
CA GLU A 212 2.16 2.55 -8.37
C GLU A 212 3.58 2.03 -8.48
N SER A 213 4.47 2.76 -9.15
CA SER A 213 5.87 2.36 -9.32
C SER A 213 6.63 2.25 -7.99
N ILE A 214 6.29 3.09 -7.00
CA ILE A 214 6.79 2.93 -5.62
C ILE A 214 6.12 1.75 -4.94
N ALA A 215 4.79 1.69 -4.96
CA ALA A 215 4.03 0.67 -4.24
C ALA A 215 4.43 -0.76 -4.66
N GLN A 216 4.74 -0.96 -5.93
CA GLN A 216 5.22 -2.22 -6.50
C GLN A 216 6.73 -2.43 -6.39
N GLY A 217 7.47 -1.42 -5.91
CA GLY A 217 8.93 -1.51 -5.72
C GLY A 217 9.73 -1.45 -7.03
N GLU A 218 9.17 -0.89 -8.11
CA GLU A 218 9.78 -0.88 -9.44
C GLU A 218 10.83 0.23 -9.64
N VAL A 219 10.82 1.25 -8.79
CA VAL A 219 11.78 2.37 -8.83
C VAL A 219 12.44 2.55 -7.47
N VAL A 220 13.59 3.21 -7.44
CA VAL A 220 14.16 3.79 -6.21
C VAL A 220 13.65 5.23 -6.12
N PRO A 221 12.73 5.54 -5.20
CA PRO A 221 12.20 6.90 -5.06
C PRO A 221 13.24 7.85 -4.48
N ASP A 222 13.03 9.16 -4.67
CA ASP A 222 13.72 10.17 -3.89
C ASP A 222 13.37 10.00 -2.42
N ARG A 223 14.29 10.34 -1.54
CA ARG A 223 14.09 10.39 -0.11
C ARG A 223 14.47 11.77 0.43
N TYR A 224 13.59 12.29 1.25
CA TYR A 224 13.77 13.57 1.96
C TYR A 224 13.62 13.30 3.45
N ASP A 225 14.66 13.59 4.22
CA ASP A 225 14.66 13.47 5.67
C ASP A 225 14.38 14.84 6.30
N LEU A 226 13.41 14.88 7.22
CA LEU A 226 13.06 16.06 7.97
C LEU A 226 13.32 15.82 9.46
N SER A 227 13.74 16.87 10.15
CA SER A 227 13.80 16.88 11.60
C SER A 227 12.38 16.82 12.23
N GLU A 228 12.30 16.57 13.54
CA GLU A 228 11.01 16.54 14.25
C GLU A 228 10.23 17.85 14.15
N ASP A 229 10.88 18.99 13.99
CA ASP A 229 10.27 20.31 13.78
C ASP A 229 9.91 20.59 12.31
N GLY A 230 10.12 19.61 11.40
CA GLY A 230 9.72 19.68 9.99
C GLY A 230 10.67 20.39 9.05
N LYS A 231 11.93 20.64 9.47
CA LYS A 231 12.97 21.20 8.59
C LYS A 231 13.61 20.10 7.77
N LEU A 232 13.88 20.39 6.49
CA LEU A 232 14.63 19.49 5.62
C LEU A 232 16.08 19.38 6.10
N VAL A 233 16.53 18.17 6.43
CA VAL A 233 17.90 17.88 6.92
C VAL A 233 18.70 17.02 5.94
N GLY A 234 18.05 16.35 4.99
CA GLY A 234 18.73 15.53 3.99
C GLY A 234 17.87 15.27 2.76
N THR A 235 18.52 15.13 1.62
CA THR A 235 17.90 14.72 0.35
C THR A 235 18.79 13.67 -0.31
N ALA A 236 18.18 12.54 -0.67
CA ALA A 236 18.80 11.50 -1.46
C ALA A 236 17.98 11.31 -2.74
N ALA A 237 18.55 11.68 -3.88
CA ALA A 237 17.91 11.47 -5.16
C ALA A 237 17.79 9.98 -5.47
N GLY A 238 16.61 9.57 -5.96
CA GLY A 238 16.33 8.22 -6.37
C GLY A 238 16.80 7.88 -7.78
N ARG A 239 16.30 6.73 -8.29
CA ARG A 239 16.47 6.29 -9.69
C ARG A 239 15.09 5.94 -10.24
N LYS A 240 14.46 6.93 -10.87
CA LYS A 240 13.06 6.86 -11.34
C LYS A 240 13.05 6.71 -12.85
N GLY A 241 13.41 5.50 -13.34
CA GLY A 241 13.60 5.25 -14.78
C GLY A 241 12.30 5.27 -15.60
N HIS A 242 11.15 5.14 -14.96
CA HIS A 242 9.85 5.18 -15.62
C HIS A 242 8.81 5.87 -14.73
N THR A 243 7.72 6.29 -15.34
CA THR A 243 6.55 6.90 -14.70
C THR A 243 5.28 6.25 -15.23
N ILE A 244 4.25 6.20 -14.40
CA ILE A 244 2.93 5.65 -14.75
C ILE A 244 1.93 6.80 -14.79
N HIS A 245 1.13 6.84 -15.85
CA HIS A 245 0.05 7.80 -16.04
C HIS A 245 -1.23 7.11 -16.49
N CYS A 246 -2.37 7.65 -16.10
CA CYS A 246 -3.67 7.30 -16.64
C CYS A 246 -4.17 8.45 -17.52
N HIS A 247 -4.66 8.12 -18.69
CA HIS A 247 -5.25 9.07 -19.65
C HIS A 247 -6.67 8.65 -19.97
N LEU A 248 -7.52 9.60 -20.30
CA LEU A 248 -8.86 9.31 -20.86
C LEU A 248 -8.72 8.47 -22.12
N HIS A 249 -9.61 7.49 -22.28
CA HIS A 249 -9.67 6.55 -23.40
C HIS A 249 -8.43 5.65 -23.57
N GLY A 250 -7.76 5.33 -22.46
CA GLY A 250 -6.59 4.44 -22.50
C GLY A 250 -6.30 3.73 -21.19
N ALA A 251 -5.70 2.54 -21.30
CA ALA A 251 -5.15 1.85 -20.15
C ALA A 251 -4.02 2.68 -19.50
N PRO A 252 -3.71 2.44 -18.20
CA PRO A 252 -2.52 3.02 -17.59
C PRO A 252 -1.28 2.77 -18.44
N THR A 253 -0.52 3.81 -18.71
CA THR A 253 0.67 3.74 -19.58
C THR A 253 1.93 3.98 -18.79
N THR A 254 2.91 3.09 -18.98
CA THR A 254 4.26 3.27 -18.45
C THR A 254 5.11 3.99 -19.49
N LYS A 255 5.74 5.08 -19.10
CA LYS A 255 6.63 5.87 -19.97
C LYS A 255 8.02 5.95 -19.35
N ALA A 256 9.06 5.87 -20.19
CA ALA A 256 10.43 6.15 -19.74
C ALA A 256 10.55 7.61 -19.34
N VAL A 257 11.21 7.88 -18.23
CA VAL A 257 11.57 9.22 -17.78
C VAL A 257 12.79 9.70 -18.57
N ALA A 258 12.84 10.98 -18.91
CA ALA A 258 13.99 11.57 -19.60
C ALA A 258 15.28 11.36 -18.76
N LYS A 259 16.41 11.09 -19.45
CA LYS A 259 17.66 10.68 -18.78
C LYS A 259 18.15 11.67 -17.72
N ASP A 260 17.97 12.95 -17.94
CA ASP A 260 18.29 14.03 -17.02
C ASP A 260 17.35 14.06 -15.79
N GLN A 261 16.13 13.63 -15.92
CA GLN A 261 15.12 13.59 -14.86
C GLN A 261 15.13 12.29 -14.02
N VAL A 262 15.82 11.24 -14.46
CA VAL A 262 15.88 9.94 -13.74
C VAL A 262 16.33 10.13 -12.29
N SER A 263 17.32 10.98 -12.05
CA SER A 263 17.89 11.27 -10.74
C SER A 263 17.63 12.71 -10.27
N GLU A 264 16.75 13.45 -10.94
CA GLU A 264 16.34 14.78 -10.51
C GLU A 264 15.32 14.66 -9.38
N PRO A 265 15.48 15.36 -8.23
CA PRO A 265 14.49 15.34 -7.16
C PRO A 265 13.10 15.83 -7.62
N CYS A 266 12.06 15.05 -7.30
CA CYS A 266 10.68 15.38 -7.69
C CYS A 266 10.09 16.57 -6.94
N LEU A 267 10.63 16.90 -5.76
CA LEU A 267 10.10 17.94 -4.88
C LEU A 267 11.16 18.96 -4.53
N ASN A 268 10.74 20.23 -4.45
CA ASN A 268 11.54 21.29 -3.84
C ASN A 268 11.33 21.35 -2.31
N GLU A 269 12.18 22.09 -1.62
CA GLU A 269 12.16 22.22 -0.15
C GLU A 269 10.80 22.70 0.40
N THR A 270 10.14 23.65 -0.28
CA THR A 270 8.84 24.18 0.15
C THR A 270 7.76 23.09 0.13
N GLN A 271 7.76 22.26 -0.91
CA GLN A 271 6.83 21.14 -1.05
C GLN A 271 7.08 20.05 0.01
N VAL A 272 8.35 19.73 0.28
CA VAL A 272 8.73 18.77 1.32
C VAL A 272 8.32 19.27 2.71
N ARG A 273 8.56 20.53 3.05
CA ARG A 273 8.13 21.14 4.31
C ARG A 273 6.60 21.15 4.45
N LYS A 274 5.86 21.39 3.35
CA LYS A 274 4.41 21.32 3.33
C LYS A 274 3.92 19.90 3.67
N LEU A 275 4.53 18.87 3.08
CA LEU A 275 4.25 17.47 3.41
C LEU A 275 4.54 17.17 4.88
N GLY A 276 5.67 17.62 5.43
CA GLY A 276 5.98 17.50 6.85
C GLY A 276 4.90 18.10 7.75
N SER A 277 4.42 19.30 7.42
CA SER A 277 3.32 19.94 8.15
C SER A 277 2.01 19.16 8.03
N MET A 278 1.71 18.59 6.86
CA MET A 278 0.51 17.76 6.65
C MET A 278 0.61 16.45 7.44
N MET A 279 1.77 15.80 7.48
CA MET A 279 2.01 14.61 8.29
C MET A 279 1.80 14.87 9.78
N LYS A 280 2.31 15.99 10.30
CA LYS A 280 2.09 16.37 11.72
C LYS A 280 0.61 16.59 12.05
N LYS A 281 -0.14 17.22 11.14
CA LYS A 281 -1.59 17.37 11.32
C LYS A 281 -2.30 16.02 11.32
N ALA A 282 -1.92 15.11 10.41
CA ALA A 282 -2.48 13.76 10.36
C ALA A 282 -2.12 12.96 11.62
N GLU A 283 -0.88 13.05 12.11
CA GLU A 283 -0.44 12.44 13.36
C GLU A 283 -1.27 12.90 14.57
N ASN A 284 -1.47 14.21 14.71
CA ASN A 284 -2.31 14.76 15.76
C ASN A 284 -3.77 14.31 15.65
N LEU A 285 -4.30 14.19 14.43
CA LEU A 285 -5.67 13.73 14.19
C LEU A 285 -5.86 12.26 14.54
N MET A 286 -4.86 11.42 14.25
CA MET A 286 -4.91 9.98 14.46
C MET A 286 -4.39 9.54 15.84
N GLY A 287 -3.82 10.47 16.62
CA GLY A 287 -3.35 10.21 17.99
C GLY A 287 -2.02 9.47 18.09
N GLY A 288 -1.26 9.36 17.02
CA GLY A 288 0.04 8.68 16.98
C GLY A 288 0.74 8.78 15.64
N PRO A 289 1.97 8.23 15.52
CA PRO A 289 2.72 8.24 14.28
C PRO A 289 1.94 7.69 13.10
N VAL A 290 2.10 8.30 11.92
CA VAL A 290 1.38 7.94 10.71
C VAL A 290 2.31 7.66 9.54
N GLU A 291 1.87 6.73 8.69
CA GLU A 291 2.33 6.59 7.32
C GLU A 291 1.28 7.22 6.39
N ILE A 292 1.74 8.01 5.41
CA ILE A 292 0.86 8.67 4.46
C ILE A 292 1.16 8.26 3.02
N GLU A 293 0.13 8.34 2.17
CA GLU A 293 0.26 8.41 0.72
C GLU A 293 -0.19 9.78 0.24
N TRP A 294 0.53 10.34 -0.73
CA TRP A 294 0.23 11.66 -1.29
C TRP A 294 0.44 11.68 -2.80
N ALA A 295 -0.26 12.58 -3.47
CA ALA A 295 -0.02 12.93 -4.87
C ALA A 295 -0.09 14.44 -5.04
N MET A 296 0.62 14.96 -6.05
CA MET A 296 0.67 16.36 -6.40
C MET A 296 0.27 16.54 -7.86
N ASP A 297 -0.72 17.38 -8.11
CA ASP A 297 -1.11 17.89 -9.41
C ASP A 297 -0.84 19.40 -9.51
N GLU A 298 -1.32 20.05 -10.57
CA GLU A 298 -1.20 21.49 -10.77
C GLU A 298 -1.87 22.31 -9.65
N ALA A 299 -2.93 21.76 -9.02
CA ALA A 299 -3.62 22.39 -7.90
C ALA A 299 -2.88 22.22 -6.55
N GLY A 300 -1.87 21.36 -6.50
CA GLY A 300 -1.02 21.13 -5.35
C GLY A 300 -1.10 19.74 -4.74
N ILE A 301 -0.57 19.60 -3.52
CA ILE A 301 -0.46 18.31 -2.83
C ILE A 301 -1.80 17.91 -2.21
N LYS A 302 -2.18 16.63 -2.40
CA LYS A 302 -3.36 15.99 -1.81
C LYS A 302 -2.95 14.74 -1.05
N MET A 303 -3.55 14.53 0.11
CA MET A 303 -3.41 13.30 0.90
C MET A 303 -4.32 12.23 0.33
N LEU A 304 -3.76 11.10 -0.08
CA LEU A 304 -4.50 9.97 -0.64
C LEU A 304 -4.85 8.92 0.41
N GLN A 305 -4.03 8.81 1.46
CA GLN A 305 -4.24 7.92 2.60
C GLN A 305 -3.40 8.38 3.80
N ALA A 306 -3.90 8.11 5.01
CA ALA A 306 -3.10 8.11 6.23
C ALA A 306 -3.51 6.90 7.07
N ARG A 307 -2.52 6.24 7.68
CA ARG A 307 -2.73 5.07 8.54
C ARG A 307 -1.74 5.09 9.71
N PRO A 308 -2.05 4.39 10.82
CA PRO A 308 -1.11 4.23 11.92
C PRO A 308 0.21 3.63 11.45
N LEU A 309 1.31 4.19 11.92
CA LEU A 309 2.66 3.69 11.65
C LEU A 309 3.13 2.81 12.80
N HIS A 310 3.40 1.55 12.50
CA HIS A 310 3.97 0.61 13.47
C HIS A 310 5.49 0.65 13.39
N LEU A 311 6.14 0.91 14.54
CA LEU A 311 7.60 0.90 14.68
C LEU A 311 7.97 -0.02 15.84
N GLU A 312 8.59 -1.15 15.53
CA GLU A 312 9.18 -2.03 16.55
C GLU A 312 10.52 -1.49 17.03
N PRO A 313 10.89 -1.69 18.33
CA PRO A 313 12.21 -1.36 18.81
C PRO A 313 13.28 -2.13 18.03
N ALA A 314 14.26 -1.43 17.52
CA ALA A 314 15.35 -2.06 16.78
C ALA A 314 16.37 -2.71 17.74
N PRO A 315 16.78 -3.97 17.55
CA PRO A 315 17.92 -4.54 18.27
C PRO A 315 19.21 -3.79 17.91
N VAL A 316 20.17 -3.79 18.84
CA VAL A 316 21.47 -3.15 18.64
C VAL A 316 22.29 -3.98 17.64
N PRO A 317 22.85 -3.37 16.57
CA PRO A 317 23.70 -4.10 15.63
C PRO A 317 24.90 -4.78 16.30
N ASP A 318 25.23 -5.98 15.87
CA ASP A 318 26.43 -6.67 16.34
C ASP A 318 27.68 -6.03 15.74
N GLN A 319 28.53 -5.46 16.57
CA GLN A 319 29.76 -4.74 16.18
C GLN A 319 30.75 -5.59 15.36
N ILE A 320 30.66 -6.90 15.41
CA ILE A 320 31.53 -7.80 14.62
C ILE A 320 31.36 -7.55 13.12
N TRP A 321 30.16 -7.13 12.69
CA TRP A 321 29.84 -6.86 11.30
C TRP A 321 30.43 -5.55 10.76
N GLU A 322 30.87 -4.63 11.61
CA GLU A 322 31.47 -3.36 11.19
C GLU A 322 32.78 -3.54 10.39
N ARG A 323 33.44 -4.69 10.57
CA ARG A 323 34.69 -5.03 9.88
C ARG A 323 34.47 -5.57 8.46
N HIS A 324 33.24 -5.91 8.10
CA HIS A 324 32.91 -6.48 6.80
C HIS A 324 32.47 -5.40 5.80
N PRO A 325 32.65 -5.67 4.48
CA PRO A 325 32.17 -4.77 3.44
C PRO A 325 30.71 -4.42 3.65
N GLY A 326 30.36 -3.18 3.39
CA GLY A 326 29.00 -2.70 3.56
C GLY A 326 28.56 -1.87 2.37
N ILE A 327 27.28 -1.92 2.06
CA ILE A 327 26.61 -1.10 1.07
C ILE A 327 25.41 -0.41 1.71
N LYS A 328 25.17 0.84 1.32
CA LYS A 328 24.04 1.63 1.82
C LYS A 328 22.87 1.55 0.85
N GLY A 329 21.69 1.53 1.41
CA GLY A 329 20.41 1.69 0.74
C GLY A 329 19.45 2.56 1.57
N GLN A 330 18.18 2.51 1.24
CA GLN A 330 17.13 3.17 2.01
C GLN A 330 16.64 2.25 3.13
N PRO A 331 16.66 2.69 4.41
CA PRO A 331 16.03 1.96 5.49
C PRO A 331 14.52 1.84 5.22
N ALA A 332 13.99 0.63 5.23
CA ALA A 332 12.62 0.34 4.84
C ALA A 332 11.85 -0.54 5.83
N GLY A 333 12.52 -1.44 6.50
CA GLY A 333 12.04 -2.13 7.69
C GLY A 333 12.78 -1.63 8.93
N VAL A 334 12.47 -2.17 10.09
CA VAL A 334 13.14 -1.85 11.35
C VAL A 334 13.85 -3.07 11.90
N GLY A 335 14.88 -2.84 12.73
CA GLY A 335 15.60 -3.91 13.38
C GLY A 335 16.90 -4.30 12.69
N TRP A 336 17.47 -5.38 13.21
CA TRP A 336 18.71 -6.01 12.79
C TRP A 336 18.48 -7.49 12.57
N GLY A 337 18.99 -8.04 11.50
CA GLY A 337 18.90 -9.46 11.21
C GLY A 337 20.11 -10.00 10.46
N THR A 338 20.44 -11.25 10.72
CA THR A 338 21.54 -11.95 10.06
C THR A 338 21.07 -13.31 9.57
N GLY A 339 21.67 -13.80 8.51
CA GLY A 339 21.36 -15.10 7.97
C GLY A 339 22.14 -15.44 6.70
N ARG A 340 21.82 -16.58 6.14
CA ARG A 340 22.34 -17.00 4.85
C ARG A 340 21.66 -16.18 3.75
N ALA A 341 22.41 -15.61 2.83
CA ALA A 341 21.88 -14.95 1.65
C ALA A 341 21.16 -15.96 0.76
N CYS A 342 19.90 -15.75 0.49
CA CYS A 342 19.15 -16.40 -0.57
C CYS A 342 18.93 -15.38 -1.69
N VAL A 343 19.79 -15.42 -2.71
CA VAL A 343 19.70 -14.51 -3.85
C VAL A 343 18.71 -15.08 -4.85
N ILE A 344 17.64 -14.32 -5.14
CA ILE A 344 16.63 -14.68 -6.13
C ILE A 344 16.52 -13.60 -7.22
N THR A 345 16.38 -14.05 -8.46
CA THR A 345 16.23 -13.17 -9.63
C THR A 345 14.81 -13.20 -10.21
N CYS A 346 14.03 -14.19 -9.83
CA CYS A 346 12.66 -14.43 -10.28
C CYS A 346 11.81 -14.88 -9.09
N GLU A 347 10.52 -14.53 -9.08
CA GLU A 347 9.54 -15.03 -8.09
C GLU A 347 9.34 -16.55 -8.16
N CYS A 348 9.67 -17.18 -9.28
CA CYS A 348 9.68 -18.63 -9.43
C CYS A 348 10.69 -19.35 -8.50
N GLU A 349 11.69 -18.63 -7.99
CA GLU A 349 12.71 -19.15 -7.07
C GLU A 349 12.34 -19.01 -5.58
N LEU A 350 11.16 -18.47 -5.23
CA LEU A 350 10.72 -18.28 -3.85
C LEU A 350 10.74 -19.56 -3.01
N GLY A 351 10.60 -20.73 -3.65
CA GLY A 351 10.73 -22.02 -2.99
C GLY A 351 12.13 -22.36 -2.45
N ARG A 352 13.17 -21.57 -2.80
CA ARG A 352 14.54 -21.73 -2.28
C ARG A 352 14.73 -21.08 -0.90
N VAL A 353 13.84 -20.17 -0.54
CA VAL A 353 13.92 -19.41 0.72
C VAL A 353 13.63 -20.32 1.89
N ALA A 354 14.57 -20.42 2.80
CA ALA A 354 14.48 -21.22 4.02
C ALA A 354 14.31 -20.31 5.27
N PRO A 355 13.74 -20.84 6.36
CA PRO A 355 13.64 -20.11 7.62
C PRO A 355 15.01 -19.58 8.09
N GLY A 356 15.06 -18.28 8.43
CA GLY A 356 16.29 -17.62 8.88
C GLY A 356 17.19 -17.07 7.76
N ASP A 357 16.82 -17.24 6.49
CA ASP A 357 17.57 -16.63 5.38
C ASP A 357 17.42 -15.10 5.35
N VAL A 358 18.40 -14.43 4.77
CA VAL A 358 18.28 -13.06 4.28
C VAL A 358 17.95 -13.11 2.80
N LEU A 359 16.76 -12.63 2.44
CA LEU A 359 16.32 -12.56 1.05
C LEU A 359 17.03 -11.43 0.31
N VAL A 360 17.70 -11.71 -0.78
CA VAL A 360 18.35 -10.73 -1.65
C VAL A 360 17.71 -10.79 -3.04
N THR A 361 17.17 -9.67 -3.53
CA THR A 361 16.38 -9.65 -4.77
C THR A 361 16.53 -8.33 -5.54
N LYS A 362 16.07 -8.31 -6.80
CA LYS A 362 16.04 -7.08 -7.58
C LYS A 362 14.89 -6.16 -7.21
N VAL A 363 13.70 -6.70 -7.00
CA VAL A 363 12.46 -5.94 -6.83
C VAL A 363 11.76 -6.31 -5.53
N ALA A 364 11.40 -5.31 -4.73
CA ALA A 364 10.60 -5.51 -3.52
C ALA A 364 9.10 -5.67 -3.88
N SER A 365 8.79 -6.74 -4.64
CA SER A 365 7.44 -6.99 -5.14
C SER A 365 6.49 -7.46 -4.03
N PRO A 366 5.17 -7.22 -4.15
CA PRO A 366 4.17 -7.73 -3.20
C PRO A 366 4.12 -9.25 -3.07
N ALA A 367 4.58 -10.00 -4.09
CA ALA A 367 4.61 -11.45 -4.06
C ALA A 367 5.56 -12.00 -2.98
N LEU A 368 6.61 -11.24 -2.61
CA LEU A 368 7.57 -11.61 -1.56
C LEU A 368 6.91 -11.67 -0.16
N SER A 369 5.71 -11.13 0.01
CA SER A 369 4.95 -11.23 1.27
C SER A 369 4.73 -12.67 1.73
N GLN A 370 4.76 -13.63 0.81
CA GLN A 370 4.58 -15.05 1.10
C GLN A 370 5.77 -15.67 1.88
N VAL A 371 6.98 -15.19 1.63
CA VAL A 371 8.20 -15.69 2.29
C VAL A 371 8.67 -14.75 3.42
N LEU A 372 8.05 -13.58 3.55
CA LEU A 372 8.43 -12.60 4.58
C LEU A 372 8.43 -13.20 6.00
N PRO A 373 7.49 -14.07 6.41
CA PRO A 373 7.53 -14.71 7.74
C PRO A 373 8.71 -15.65 7.97
N LEU A 374 9.39 -16.07 6.92
CA LEU A 374 10.51 -17.04 7.01
C LEU A 374 11.86 -16.35 7.16
N VAL A 375 11.99 -15.13 6.65
CA VAL A 375 13.30 -14.48 6.51
C VAL A 375 13.70 -13.67 7.74
N SER A 376 14.99 -13.60 8.00
CA SER A 376 15.59 -12.76 9.04
C SER A 376 15.88 -11.33 8.55
N GLY A 377 15.79 -11.08 7.25
CA GLY A 377 15.97 -9.76 6.66
C GLY A 377 15.73 -9.75 5.15
N VAL A 378 15.56 -8.57 4.58
CA VAL A 378 15.34 -8.38 3.13
C VAL A 378 16.22 -7.27 2.59
N VAL A 379 16.82 -7.54 1.43
CA VAL A 379 17.63 -6.60 0.65
C VAL A 379 17.09 -6.57 -0.78
N ALA A 380 16.80 -5.38 -1.32
CA ALA A 380 16.42 -5.28 -2.73
C ALA A 380 17.10 -4.09 -3.43
N GLU A 381 17.36 -4.27 -4.74
CA GLU A 381 17.97 -3.24 -5.56
C GLU A 381 17.01 -2.08 -5.87
N LEU A 382 15.71 -2.39 -5.95
CA LEU A 382 14.64 -1.44 -6.23
C LEU A 382 13.65 -1.39 -5.06
N GLY A 383 12.91 -0.29 -4.98
CA GLY A 383 11.94 -0.03 -3.95
C GLY A 383 12.39 1.04 -2.96
N GLY A 384 11.51 1.44 -2.10
CA GLY A 384 11.72 2.46 -1.05
C GLY A 384 10.90 2.17 0.20
N SER A 385 11.08 2.97 1.22
CA SER A 385 10.50 2.77 2.56
C SER A 385 8.96 2.77 2.62
N THR A 386 8.30 3.21 1.57
CA THR A 386 6.83 3.26 1.46
C THR A 386 6.24 2.22 0.50
N THR A 387 7.02 1.20 0.11
CA THR A 387 6.49 0.05 -0.64
C THR A 387 5.53 -0.78 0.23
N HIS A 388 4.62 -1.51 -0.38
CA HIS A 388 3.74 -2.44 0.34
C HIS A 388 4.53 -3.48 1.15
N LEU A 389 5.64 -3.98 0.58
CA LEU A 389 6.49 -4.96 1.27
C LEU A 389 7.19 -4.33 2.48
N ALA A 390 7.63 -3.07 2.38
CA ALA A 390 8.24 -2.35 3.51
C ALA A 390 7.27 -2.16 4.67
N SER A 391 6.01 -1.86 4.38
CA SER A 391 4.96 -1.75 5.40
C SER A 391 4.74 -3.07 6.12
N LEU A 392 4.65 -4.19 5.38
CA LEU A 392 4.53 -5.53 5.97
C LEU A 392 5.78 -5.95 6.76
N ALA A 393 6.98 -5.54 6.31
CA ALA A 393 8.21 -5.80 7.03
C ALA A 393 8.24 -5.06 8.38
N ARG A 394 7.82 -3.79 8.41
CA ARG A 394 7.70 -3.02 9.66
C ARG A 394 6.68 -3.62 10.62
N GLU A 395 5.52 -4.02 10.12
CA GLU A 395 4.48 -4.70 10.90
C GLU A 395 4.98 -5.98 11.58
N ARG A 396 5.96 -6.65 10.98
CA ARG A 396 6.51 -7.92 11.44
C ARG A 396 7.87 -7.80 12.12
N GLY A 397 8.41 -6.58 12.28
CA GLY A 397 9.73 -6.36 12.84
C GLY A 397 10.88 -6.91 12.00
N ILE A 398 10.69 -7.06 10.68
CA ILE A 398 11.71 -7.62 9.79
C ILE A 398 12.60 -6.50 9.23
N PRO A 399 13.93 -6.55 9.45
CA PRO A 399 14.86 -5.58 8.90
C PRO A 399 14.85 -5.62 7.37
N MET A 400 14.76 -4.44 6.76
CA MET A 400 14.70 -4.32 5.31
C MET A 400 15.48 -3.10 4.83
N VAL A 401 16.31 -3.30 3.82
CA VAL A 401 17.05 -2.23 3.14
C VAL A 401 16.79 -2.32 1.64
N LEU A 402 16.29 -1.24 1.07
CA LEU A 402 15.90 -1.14 -0.33
C LEU A 402 16.77 -0.12 -1.08
N GLY A 403 16.74 -0.14 -2.40
CA GLY A 403 17.57 0.74 -3.21
C GLY A 403 19.07 0.39 -3.17
N VAL A 404 19.40 -0.84 -2.81
CA VAL A 404 20.79 -1.32 -2.70
C VAL A 404 21.33 -1.71 -4.08
N LEU A 405 22.03 -0.79 -4.71
CA LEU A 405 22.50 -0.95 -6.08
C LEU A 405 23.35 -2.21 -6.26
N ASP A 406 22.93 -3.07 -7.22
CA ASP A 406 23.67 -4.24 -7.64
C ASP A 406 23.86 -5.29 -6.53
N ALA A 407 22.89 -5.34 -5.58
CA ALA A 407 22.96 -6.24 -4.43
C ALA A 407 23.00 -7.72 -4.85
N THR A 408 22.22 -8.11 -5.87
CA THR A 408 22.13 -9.50 -6.34
C THR A 408 23.44 -10.01 -6.95
N ASN A 409 24.32 -9.11 -7.42
CA ASN A 409 25.63 -9.47 -7.95
C ASN A 409 26.75 -9.35 -6.89
N LYS A 410 26.60 -8.45 -5.91
CA LYS A 410 27.64 -8.18 -4.91
C LYS A 410 27.59 -9.11 -3.71
N ILE A 411 26.40 -9.52 -3.33
CA ILE A 411 26.18 -10.40 -2.18
C ILE A 411 26.21 -11.84 -2.67
N PRO A 412 27.16 -12.67 -2.22
CA PRO A 412 27.24 -14.06 -2.66
C PRO A 412 26.02 -14.87 -2.22
N ASP A 413 25.40 -15.61 -3.14
CA ASP A 413 24.33 -16.55 -2.81
C ASP A 413 24.87 -17.62 -1.84
N GLY A 414 24.17 -17.89 -0.75
CA GLY A 414 24.61 -18.79 0.31
C GLY A 414 25.58 -18.17 1.33
N GLY A 415 26.11 -16.96 1.09
CA GLY A 415 26.99 -16.25 2.01
C GLY A 415 26.28 -15.74 3.27
N GLN A 416 27.04 -15.35 4.29
CA GLN A 416 26.48 -14.73 5.50
C GLN A 416 26.27 -13.24 5.30
N VAL A 417 25.08 -12.75 5.65
CA VAL A 417 24.66 -11.35 5.47
C VAL A 417 24.05 -10.82 6.76
N ALA A 418 24.30 -9.54 7.01
CA ALA A 418 23.65 -8.76 8.05
C ALA A 418 22.90 -7.56 7.45
N VAL A 419 21.70 -7.33 7.91
CA VAL A 419 20.81 -6.26 7.46
C VAL A 419 20.49 -5.33 8.64
N ASP A 420 20.89 -4.07 8.54
CA ASP A 420 20.50 -3.02 9.46
C ASP A 420 19.39 -2.17 8.82
N GLY A 421 18.15 -2.48 9.18
CA GLY A 421 16.97 -1.79 8.67
C GLY A 421 16.80 -0.36 9.21
N VAL A 422 17.54 0.03 10.25
CA VAL A 422 17.52 1.38 10.83
C VAL A 422 18.54 2.29 10.15
N ALA A 423 19.80 1.83 10.07
CA ALA A 423 20.86 2.59 9.41
C ALA A 423 20.82 2.51 7.88
N GLY A 424 20.05 1.58 7.31
CA GLY A 424 20.00 1.32 5.88
C GLY A 424 21.31 0.72 5.35
N VAL A 425 21.93 -0.15 6.12
CA VAL A 425 23.22 -0.76 5.79
C VAL A 425 23.10 -2.28 5.66
N VAL A 426 23.67 -2.82 4.61
CA VAL A 426 23.81 -4.26 4.42
C VAL A 426 25.29 -4.63 4.42
N ARG A 427 25.66 -5.64 5.18
CA ARG A 427 27.04 -6.15 5.24
C ARG A 427 27.05 -7.63 4.94
N TRP A 428 28.16 -8.14 4.39
CA TRP A 428 28.29 -9.56 4.10
C TRP A 428 29.73 -10.04 4.29
N VAL A 429 29.87 -11.32 4.55
CA VAL A 429 31.17 -11.98 4.58
C VAL A 429 31.58 -12.24 3.12
N PRO A 430 32.73 -11.70 2.66
CA PRO A 430 33.25 -12.04 1.33
C PRO A 430 33.46 -13.55 1.19
N ALA A 431 33.30 -14.05 -0.05
CA ALA A 431 33.57 -15.48 -0.36
C ALA A 431 35.06 -15.83 -0.23
#